data_ab29313efc470bdadf798998f980d1ca
#
_entry.id   ab29313efc470bdadf798998f980d1ca
#
_cell.length_a   1.000
_cell.length_b   1.000
_cell.length_c   1.000
_cell.angle_alpha   90.00
_cell.angle_beta   90.00
_cell.angle_gamma   90.00
#
_symmetry.space_group_name_H-M   'P 1'
#
loop_
_entity.id
_entity.type
_entity.pdbx_description
1 polymer ?
#
loop_
_entity_poly.entity_id
_entity_poly.type
_entity_poly.pdbx_seq_one_letter_code
_entity_poly.pdbx_strand_id
1 'polypeptide(L)'
;MNKPVRVTITGAAGQIGYQLAFRIASGQMLGVNQPIILQLLEITPALSALNGVSMELEDCAFPTLKKVIATDDANSAFDQCDFGFLVGAMPRGPGMERGDLLEANAKIFTHQGLAINNNANKNVKILVVGNPANTNALIASSNAPDIDPKNFTAMTRLDHNRAKSYLAKKLGVQSNEIHNMIIWGNHSATQYPDISHVTCDDQRISDAVSSEWVESDFIPTVQQRGAEIIKARGASSAASAASAAIDHMRDWSLGTSDKDWVSMAVPSDGSYGISPGIIFSFPVICKDGNFEIVKDLKINEFSEDRILITESELREERSAIESLL
;
A
#
# COMPACT_ATOMS: atom_id res chain seq x y z
N MET A 1 14.61 18.30 -20.32
CA MET A 1 14.01 18.16 -18.97
C MET A 1 12.87 17.19 -19.09
N ASN A 2 12.75 16.25 -18.15
CA ASN A 2 11.60 15.34 -18.12
C ASN A 2 10.28 16.12 -17.96
N LYS A 3 9.21 15.62 -18.58
CA LYS A 3 7.86 16.17 -18.35
C LYS A 3 7.50 15.98 -16.88
N PRO A 4 6.91 16.98 -16.20
CA PRO A 4 6.41 16.79 -14.84
C PRO A 4 5.36 15.67 -14.77
N VAL A 5 5.43 14.84 -13.74
CA VAL A 5 4.40 13.86 -13.42
C VAL A 5 3.47 14.41 -12.34
N ARG A 6 2.20 14.04 -12.41
CA ARG A 6 1.17 14.47 -11.46
C ARG A 6 0.93 13.39 -10.43
N VAL A 7 1.09 13.75 -9.17
CA VAL A 7 0.95 12.85 -8.03
C VAL A 7 -0.17 13.34 -7.14
N THR A 8 -1.22 12.55 -7.02
CA THR A 8 -2.37 12.85 -6.17
C THR A 8 -2.22 12.15 -4.82
N ILE A 9 -2.49 12.86 -3.73
CA ILE A 9 -2.52 12.32 -2.37
C ILE A 9 -3.87 12.70 -1.75
N THR A 10 -4.68 11.71 -1.34
CA THR A 10 -5.92 11.96 -0.59
C THR A 10 -5.65 11.90 0.90
N GLY A 11 -6.37 12.68 1.71
CA GLY A 11 -6.07 12.82 3.13
C GLY A 11 -4.70 13.50 3.35
N ALA A 12 -4.38 14.48 2.50
CA ALA A 12 -3.04 15.05 2.39
C ALA A 12 -2.61 15.89 3.60
N ALA A 13 -3.55 16.43 4.38
CA ALA A 13 -3.28 17.12 5.63
C ALA A 13 -3.14 16.17 6.83
N GLY A 14 -3.48 14.87 6.66
CA GLY A 14 -3.29 13.84 7.67
C GLY A 14 -1.82 13.46 7.85
N GLN A 15 -1.50 12.76 8.95
CA GLN A 15 -0.10 12.43 9.30
C GLN A 15 0.64 11.64 8.21
N ILE A 16 0.00 10.69 7.53
CA ILE A 16 0.61 9.92 6.44
C ILE A 16 0.72 10.78 5.19
N GLY A 17 -0.35 11.50 4.80
CA GLY A 17 -0.37 12.38 3.63
C GLY A 17 0.70 13.46 3.71
N TYR A 18 0.82 14.11 4.86
CA TYR A 18 1.88 15.09 5.15
C TYR A 18 3.28 14.49 4.91
N GLN A 19 3.58 13.34 5.50
CA GLN A 19 4.86 12.66 5.32
C GLN A 19 5.14 12.27 3.86
N LEU A 20 4.10 11.84 3.13
CA LEU A 20 4.20 11.48 1.71
C LEU A 20 4.54 12.68 0.85
N ALA A 21 3.81 13.79 1.02
CA ALA A 21 3.95 14.99 0.20
C ALA A 21 5.41 15.50 0.18
N PHE A 22 6.05 15.62 1.34
CA PHE A 22 7.44 16.09 1.45
C PHE A 22 8.44 15.09 0.88
N ARG A 23 8.25 13.79 1.08
CA ARG A 23 9.15 12.75 0.54
C ARG A 23 9.04 12.63 -0.97
N ILE A 24 7.84 12.74 -1.54
CA ILE A 24 7.63 12.76 -2.98
C ILE A 24 8.27 14.02 -3.57
N ALA A 25 7.99 15.17 -2.98
CA ALA A 25 8.55 16.45 -3.41
C ALA A 25 10.08 16.49 -3.34
N SER A 26 10.71 15.83 -2.36
CA SER A 26 12.17 15.72 -2.26
C SER A 26 12.81 14.72 -3.24
N GLY A 27 12.01 14.01 -4.04
CA GLY A 27 12.50 13.06 -5.05
C GLY A 27 12.72 11.62 -4.53
N GLN A 28 12.27 11.27 -3.32
CA GLN A 28 12.47 9.90 -2.78
C GLN A 28 11.72 8.81 -3.56
N MET A 29 10.64 9.17 -4.28
CA MET A 29 9.84 8.21 -5.04
C MET A 29 10.43 7.93 -6.45
N LEU A 30 10.65 8.98 -7.24
CA LEU A 30 11.03 8.85 -8.67
C LEU A 30 12.42 9.42 -8.99
N GLY A 31 13.17 9.77 -7.96
CA GLY A 31 14.49 10.37 -8.10
C GLY A 31 14.48 11.89 -8.19
N VAL A 32 15.63 12.49 -7.92
CA VAL A 32 15.82 13.96 -7.82
C VAL A 32 15.76 14.69 -9.17
N ASN A 33 15.73 13.96 -10.28
CA ASN A 33 15.67 14.53 -11.63
C ASN A 33 14.27 14.49 -12.24
N GLN A 34 13.26 13.92 -11.53
CA GLN A 34 11.89 13.88 -12.00
C GLN A 34 11.09 15.06 -11.44
N PRO A 35 10.64 16.01 -12.30
CA PRO A 35 9.77 17.08 -11.85
C PRO A 35 8.40 16.55 -11.43
N ILE A 36 7.83 17.13 -10.35
CA ILE A 36 6.58 16.71 -9.72
C ILE A 36 5.58 17.87 -9.67
N ILE A 37 4.32 17.57 -9.94
CA ILE A 37 3.16 18.40 -9.57
C ILE A 37 2.40 17.62 -8.51
N LEU A 38 2.27 18.15 -7.30
CA LEU A 38 1.46 17.56 -6.24
C LEU A 38 0.02 18.04 -6.34
N GLN A 39 -0.92 17.10 -6.30
CA GLN A 39 -2.36 17.34 -6.22
C GLN A 39 -2.85 16.79 -4.87
N LEU A 40 -3.15 17.68 -3.96
CA LEU A 40 -3.46 17.37 -2.56
C LEU A 40 -4.96 17.48 -2.33
N LEU A 41 -5.60 16.36 -2.00
CA LEU A 41 -7.04 16.29 -1.76
C LEU A 41 -7.33 16.15 -0.28
N GLU A 42 -8.25 16.97 0.21
CA GLU A 42 -8.80 16.89 1.55
C GLU A 42 -10.31 17.13 1.56
N ILE A 43 -10.93 16.85 2.69
CA ILE A 43 -12.31 17.26 2.93
C ILE A 43 -12.38 18.77 3.20
N THR A 44 -13.49 19.42 2.83
CA THR A 44 -13.68 20.87 3.00
C THR A 44 -13.29 21.42 4.39
N PRO A 45 -13.65 20.74 5.52
CA PRO A 45 -13.24 21.23 6.85
C PRO A 45 -11.72 21.24 7.09
N ALA A 46 -10.94 20.45 6.34
CA ALA A 46 -9.48 20.35 6.50
C ALA A 46 -8.69 21.24 5.51
N LEU A 47 -9.36 22.01 4.64
CA LEU A 47 -8.69 22.88 3.66
C LEU A 47 -7.74 23.90 4.30
N SER A 48 -8.06 24.43 5.48
CA SER A 48 -7.16 25.34 6.20
C SER A 48 -5.85 24.68 6.58
N ALA A 49 -5.91 23.42 7.07
CA ALA A 49 -4.71 22.64 7.38
C ALA A 49 -3.93 22.28 6.11
N LEU A 50 -4.64 21.94 5.02
CA LEU A 50 -4.04 21.65 3.73
C LEU A 50 -3.29 22.85 3.14
N ASN A 51 -3.81 24.06 3.31
CA ASN A 51 -3.13 25.28 2.92
C ASN A 51 -1.81 25.47 3.70
N GLY A 52 -1.79 25.13 5.00
CA GLY A 52 -0.57 25.11 5.79
C GLY A 52 0.48 24.14 5.23
N VAL A 53 0.07 22.93 4.85
CA VAL A 53 0.95 21.94 4.20
C VAL A 53 1.52 22.49 2.89
N SER A 54 0.70 23.20 2.10
CA SER A 54 1.15 23.81 0.84
C SER A 54 2.21 24.90 1.07
N MET A 55 2.03 25.75 2.09
CA MET A 55 3.03 26.77 2.47
C MET A 55 4.36 26.13 2.89
N GLU A 56 4.34 25.09 3.72
CA GLU A 56 5.56 24.37 4.12
C GLU A 56 6.26 23.68 2.93
N LEU A 57 5.51 23.15 1.97
CA LEU A 57 6.09 22.59 0.73
C LEU A 57 6.79 23.66 -0.10
N GLU A 58 6.24 24.89 -0.16
CA GLU A 58 6.85 26.04 -0.81
C GLU A 58 8.12 26.47 -0.06
N ASP A 59 8.08 26.55 1.26
CA ASP A 59 9.22 26.91 2.11
C ASP A 59 10.40 25.93 1.97
N CYS A 60 10.13 24.65 1.68
CA CYS A 60 11.18 23.66 1.42
C CYS A 60 11.96 23.90 0.12
N ALA A 61 11.44 24.68 -0.80
CA ALA A 61 12.08 25.05 -2.08
C ALA A 61 12.65 23.84 -2.86
N PHE A 62 11.95 22.70 -2.85
CA PHE A 62 12.41 21.49 -3.54
C PHE A 62 12.56 21.72 -5.05
N PRO A 63 13.73 21.46 -5.67
CA PRO A 63 13.94 21.71 -7.09
C PRO A 63 13.07 20.82 -8.01
N THR A 64 12.62 19.68 -7.51
CA THR A 64 11.70 18.75 -8.17
C THR A 64 10.26 19.26 -8.18
N LEU A 65 9.81 19.96 -7.16
CA LEU A 65 8.43 20.43 -7.00
C LEU A 65 8.16 21.62 -7.94
N LYS A 66 7.24 21.45 -8.90
CA LYS A 66 6.88 22.48 -9.87
C LYS A 66 5.60 23.20 -9.50
N LYS A 67 4.66 22.52 -8.86
CA LYS A 67 3.38 23.08 -8.43
C LYS A 67 2.75 22.23 -7.34
N VAL A 68 2.02 22.91 -6.44
CA VAL A 68 1.08 22.28 -5.51
C VAL A 68 -0.33 22.75 -5.89
N ILE A 69 -1.28 21.82 -5.92
CA ILE A 69 -2.70 22.04 -6.12
C ILE A 69 -3.41 21.49 -4.91
N ALA A 70 -3.95 22.33 -4.05
CA ALA A 70 -4.73 21.95 -2.88
C ALA A 70 -6.22 22.12 -3.18
N THR A 71 -7.04 21.10 -2.94
CA THR A 71 -8.46 21.11 -3.30
C THR A 71 -9.27 20.14 -2.43
N ASP A 72 -10.59 20.36 -2.37
CA ASP A 72 -11.57 19.41 -1.84
C ASP A 72 -12.43 18.76 -2.95
N ASP A 73 -12.15 19.10 -4.21
CA ASP A 73 -12.79 18.47 -5.37
C ASP A 73 -11.95 17.32 -5.93
N ALA A 74 -12.51 16.10 -5.87
CA ALA A 74 -11.82 14.90 -6.35
C ALA A 74 -11.53 14.95 -7.86
N ASN A 75 -12.40 15.56 -8.69
CA ASN A 75 -12.15 15.64 -10.13
C ASN A 75 -10.92 16.52 -10.42
N SER A 76 -10.79 17.63 -9.74
CA SER A 76 -9.60 18.50 -9.83
C SER A 76 -8.34 17.81 -9.30
N ALA A 77 -8.47 17.04 -8.22
CA ALA A 77 -7.35 16.31 -7.62
C ALA A 77 -6.82 15.20 -8.53
N PHE A 78 -7.67 14.54 -9.30
CA PHE A 78 -7.26 13.46 -10.20
C PHE A 78 -7.08 13.92 -11.66
N ASP A 79 -7.17 15.22 -11.96
CA ASP A 79 -6.94 15.75 -13.31
C ASP A 79 -5.55 15.37 -13.84
N GLN A 80 -5.51 14.57 -14.92
CA GLN A 80 -4.29 14.02 -15.55
C GLN A 80 -3.34 13.34 -14.54
N CYS A 81 -3.86 12.73 -13.49
CA CYS A 81 -3.09 12.03 -12.47
C CYS A 81 -2.29 10.87 -13.09
N ASP A 82 -1.00 10.80 -12.78
CA ASP A 82 -0.10 9.69 -13.15
C ASP A 82 0.08 8.69 -12.00
N PHE A 83 0.07 9.20 -10.75
CA PHE A 83 0.25 8.40 -9.52
C PHE A 83 -0.74 8.87 -8.45
N GLY A 84 -1.51 7.95 -7.89
CA GLY A 84 -2.46 8.24 -6.83
C GLY A 84 -2.17 7.46 -5.55
N PHE A 85 -2.10 8.19 -4.43
CA PHE A 85 -2.04 7.62 -3.09
C PHE A 85 -3.38 7.87 -2.39
N LEU A 86 -4.21 6.83 -2.27
CA LEU A 86 -5.50 6.91 -1.60
C LEU A 86 -5.32 6.62 -0.11
N VAL A 87 -5.00 7.67 0.64
CA VAL A 87 -4.68 7.60 2.07
C VAL A 87 -5.88 7.96 2.94
N GLY A 88 -6.67 8.93 2.50
CA GLY A 88 -7.84 9.41 3.22
C GLY A 88 -8.90 8.31 3.35
N ALA A 89 -9.16 7.92 4.59
CA ALA A 89 -10.20 6.97 4.95
C ALA A 89 -10.79 7.37 6.30
N MET A 90 -12.04 6.97 6.55
CA MET A 90 -12.65 7.17 7.87
C MET A 90 -12.00 6.22 8.87
N PRO A 91 -11.40 6.72 9.97
CA PRO A 91 -10.87 5.86 11.02
C PRO A 91 -12.01 5.21 11.81
N ARG A 92 -11.76 4.02 12.36
CA ARG A 92 -12.71 3.35 13.24
C ARG A 92 -12.91 4.18 14.51
N GLY A 93 -14.14 4.67 14.71
CA GLY A 93 -14.53 5.39 15.92
C GLY A 93 -14.92 4.45 17.07
N PRO A 94 -14.96 4.96 18.32
CA PRO A 94 -15.49 4.19 19.44
C PRO A 94 -16.95 3.75 19.20
N GLY A 95 -17.23 2.45 19.36
CA GLY A 95 -18.57 1.87 19.18
C GLY A 95 -18.98 1.64 17.72
N MET A 96 -18.13 1.91 16.75
CA MET A 96 -18.41 1.65 15.34
C MET A 96 -18.20 0.17 15.02
N GLU A 97 -19.24 -0.47 14.47
CA GLU A 97 -19.16 -1.84 13.98
C GLU A 97 -18.28 -1.93 12.70
N ARG A 98 -17.77 -3.13 12.41
CA ARG A 98 -16.94 -3.35 11.19
C ARG A 98 -17.71 -3.03 9.90
N GLY A 99 -19.00 -3.39 9.87
CA GLY A 99 -19.88 -3.12 8.73
C GLY A 99 -20.08 -1.62 8.46
N ASP A 100 -20.31 -0.82 9.51
CA ASP A 100 -20.49 0.63 9.41
C ASP A 100 -19.23 1.30 8.85
N LEU A 101 -18.06 0.86 9.29
CA LEU A 101 -16.77 1.36 8.79
C LEU A 101 -16.57 1.02 7.33
N LEU A 102 -16.88 -0.21 6.91
CA LEU A 102 -16.84 -0.66 5.53
C LEU A 102 -17.74 0.20 4.65
N GLU A 103 -19.00 0.41 5.03
CA GLU A 103 -19.95 1.21 4.26
C GLU A 103 -19.52 2.67 4.15
N ALA A 104 -19.04 3.28 5.23
CA ALA A 104 -18.58 4.66 5.23
C ALA A 104 -17.36 4.86 4.31
N ASN A 105 -16.37 3.95 4.38
CA ASN A 105 -15.21 3.98 3.50
C ASN A 105 -15.58 3.66 2.06
N ALA A 106 -16.50 2.73 1.83
CA ALA A 106 -16.94 2.38 0.50
C ALA A 106 -17.45 3.60 -0.29
N LYS A 107 -18.24 4.48 0.34
CA LYS A 107 -18.70 5.72 -0.29
C LYS A 107 -17.54 6.65 -0.71
N ILE A 108 -16.50 6.74 0.11
CA ILE A 108 -15.30 7.53 -0.18
C ILE A 108 -14.58 6.95 -1.40
N PHE A 109 -14.31 5.65 -1.41
CA PHE A 109 -13.54 5.00 -2.47
C PHE A 109 -14.32 4.84 -3.77
N THR A 110 -15.65 4.69 -3.73
CA THR A 110 -16.53 4.80 -4.91
C THR A 110 -16.39 6.16 -5.58
N HIS A 111 -16.50 7.25 -4.81
CA HIS A 111 -16.36 8.60 -5.35
C HIS A 111 -14.95 8.85 -5.92
N GLN A 112 -13.92 8.39 -5.25
CA GLN A 112 -12.54 8.50 -5.74
C GLN A 112 -12.32 7.65 -6.99
N GLY A 113 -12.89 6.42 -7.07
CA GLY A 113 -12.84 5.55 -8.24
C GLY A 113 -13.45 6.22 -9.47
N LEU A 114 -14.64 6.80 -9.33
CA LEU A 114 -15.31 7.58 -10.39
C LEU A 114 -14.48 8.79 -10.85
N ALA A 115 -13.88 9.53 -9.91
CA ALA A 115 -13.04 10.68 -10.24
C ALA A 115 -11.77 10.25 -10.99
N ILE A 116 -11.14 9.14 -10.58
CA ILE A 116 -9.99 8.53 -11.27
C ILE A 116 -10.38 8.11 -12.68
N ASN A 117 -11.50 7.40 -12.85
CA ASN A 117 -11.98 6.95 -14.15
C ASN A 117 -12.12 8.09 -15.16
N ASN A 118 -12.68 9.21 -14.69
CA ASN A 118 -13.05 10.33 -15.54
C ASN A 118 -11.90 11.29 -15.84
N ASN A 119 -10.91 11.39 -14.95
CA ASN A 119 -9.94 12.50 -15.01
C ASN A 119 -8.47 12.03 -15.05
N ALA A 120 -8.14 10.83 -14.55
CA ALA A 120 -6.75 10.36 -14.50
C ALA A 120 -6.26 9.88 -15.88
N ASN A 121 -4.95 9.81 -16.03
CA ASN A 121 -4.33 9.16 -17.18
C ASN A 121 -4.67 7.66 -17.19
N LYS A 122 -4.87 7.07 -18.36
CA LYS A 122 -5.27 5.64 -18.48
C LYS A 122 -4.24 4.66 -17.91
N ASN A 123 -2.98 5.06 -17.83
CA ASN A 123 -1.90 4.28 -17.23
C ASN A 123 -1.58 4.73 -15.79
N VAL A 124 -2.52 5.41 -15.11
CA VAL A 124 -2.36 5.85 -13.72
C VAL A 124 -2.02 4.67 -12.82
N LYS A 125 -1.14 4.87 -11.84
CA LYS A 125 -0.84 3.89 -10.80
C LYS A 125 -1.46 4.31 -9.48
N ILE A 126 -2.34 3.49 -8.95
CA ILE A 126 -3.08 3.78 -7.71
C ILE A 126 -2.62 2.83 -6.60
N LEU A 127 -2.19 3.42 -5.50
CA LEU A 127 -1.89 2.72 -4.26
C LEU A 127 -2.90 3.10 -3.18
N VAL A 128 -3.67 2.15 -2.71
CA VAL A 128 -4.59 2.34 -1.59
C VAL A 128 -3.87 2.03 -0.28
N VAL A 129 -3.88 3.01 0.62
CA VAL A 129 -3.27 2.98 1.95
C VAL A 129 -4.32 2.99 3.06
N GLY A 130 -5.47 3.65 2.79
CA GLY A 130 -6.59 3.77 3.73
C GLY A 130 -7.27 2.42 3.99
N ASN A 131 -7.44 2.06 5.27
CA ASN A 131 -8.01 0.77 5.68
C ASN A 131 -9.55 0.74 5.61
N PRO A 132 -10.09 -0.47 5.28
CA PRO A 132 -9.44 -1.73 4.89
C PRO A 132 -8.87 -1.66 3.47
N ALA A 133 -7.53 -1.70 3.37
CA ALA A 133 -6.83 -1.29 2.14
C ALA A 133 -7.17 -2.17 0.91
N ASN A 134 -7.16 -3.50 1.07
CA ASN A 134 -7.45 -4.42 -0.03
C ASN A 134 -8.88 -4.25 -0.56
N THR A 135 -9.86 -4.16 0.33
CA THR A 135 -11.27 -4.00 -0.01
C THR A 135 -11.54 -2.62 -0.61
N ASN A 136 -10.93 -1.57 -0.07
CA ASN A 136 -11.03 -0.23 -0.63
C ASN A 136 -10.40 -0.13 -2.02
N ALA A 137 -9.31 -0.86 -2.30
CA ALA A 137 -8.73 -0.94 -3.64
C ALA A 137 -9.67 -1.64 -4.63
N LEU A 138 -10.36 -2.69 -4.20
CA LEU A 138 -11.38 -3.36 -5.01
C LEU A 138 -12.52 -2.41 -5.34
N ILE A 139 -13.06 -1.66 -4.37
CA ILE A 139 -14.12 -0.68 -4.57
C ILE A 139 -13.69 0.40 -5.57
N ALA A 140 -12.52 1.01 -5.36
CA ALA A 140 -12.02 2.05 -6.25
C ALA A 140 -11.83 1.54 -7.67
N SER A 141 -11.28 0.34 -7.86
CA SER A 141 -11.08 -0.30 -9.15
C SER A 141 -12.40 -0.62 -9.85
N SER A 142 -13.40 -1.16 -9.13
CA SER A 142 -14.72 -1.50 -9.69
C SER A 142 -15.49 -0.26 -10.16
N ASN A 143 -15.22 0.90 -9.55
CA ASN A 143 -15.82 2.19 -9.92
C ASN A 143 -14.98 2.99 -10.94
N ALA A 144 -13.96 2.37 -11.52
CA ALA A 144 -13.11 2.94 -12.57
C ALA A 144 -13.01 1.99 -13.78
N PRO A 145 -14.13 1.69 -14.46
CA PRO A 145 -14.20 0.64 -15.49
C PRO A 145 -13.34 0.89 -16.73
N ASP A 146 -12.94 2.14 -16.99
CA ASP A 146 -12.06 2.49 -18.13
C ASP A 146 -10.56 2.41 -17.80
N ILE A 147 -10.20 2.09 -16.56
CA ILE A 147 -8.81 1.92 -16.10
C ILE A 147 -8.55 0.42 -15.89
N ASP A 148 -7.39 -0.06 -16.32
CA ASP A 148 -7.01 -1.46 -16.09
C ASP A 148 -7.01 -1.76 -14.58
N PRO A 149 -7.74 -2.79 -14.10
CA PRO A 149 -7.73 -3.20 -12.70
C PRO A 149 -6.34 -3.42 -12.11
N LYS A 150 -5.36 -3.82 -12.91
CA LYS A 150 -3.94 -3.94 -12.51
C LYS A 150 -3.31 -2.62 -12.08
N ASN A 151 -3.91 -1.51 -12.43
CA ASN A 151 -3.44 -0.19 -12.00
C ASN A 151 -3.89 0.17 -10.58
N PHE A 152 -4.66 -0.69 -9.91
CA PHE A 152 -5.09 -0.52 -8.52
C PHE A 152 -4.42 -1.57 -7.64
N THR A 153 -3.67 -1.10 -6.63
CA THR A 153 -2.97 -1.94 -5.67
C THR A 153 -3.29 -1.49 -4.24
N ALA A 154 -3.11 -2.36 -3.26
CA ALA A 154 -3.19 -2.01 -1.85
C ALA A 154 -1.85 -2.24 -1.14
N MET A 155 -1.61 -1.48 -0.07
CA MET A 155 -0.32 -1.46 0.60
C MET A 155 -0.17 -2.58 1.61
N THR A 156 0.59 -3.62 1.27
CA THR A 156 1.14 -4.62 2.20
C THR A 156 2.66 -4.44 2.40
N ARG A 157 3.25 -3.43 1.77
CA ARG A 157 4.68 -3.12 1.87
C ARG A 157 5.11 -2.75 3.30
N LEU A 158 4.22 -2.14 4.10
CA LEU A 158 4.53 -1.85 5.49
C LEU A 158 4.73 -3.14 6.30
N ASP A 159 3.88 -4.14 6.07
CA ASP A 159 3.99 -5.45 6.73
C ASP A 159 5.22 -6.20 6.26
N HIS A 160 5.53 -6.13 4.97
CA HIS A 160 6.76 -6.64 4.38
C HIS A 160 8.01 -6.03 5.05
N ASN A 161 8.07 -4.71 5.19
CA ASN A 161 9.19 -4.01 5.82
C ASN A 161 9.31 -4.36 7.33
N ARG A 162 8.17 -4.53 8.03
CA ARG A 162 8.13 -4.99 9.43
C ARG A 162 8.68 -6.40 9.58
N ALA A 163 8.26 -7.31 8.71
CA ALA A 163 8.73 -8.70 8.70
C ALA A 163 10.24 -8.77 8.43
N LYS A 164 10.73 -8.07 7.41
CA LYS A 164 12.18 -7.98 7.10
C LYS A 164 12.97 -7.44 8.29
N SER A 165 12.53 -6.33 8.88
CA SER A 165 13.23 -5.70 10.01
C SER A 165 13.25 -6.59 11.26
N TYR A 166 12.13 -7.27 11.56
CA TYR A 166 12.05 -8.14 12.73
C TYR A 166 12.92 -9.38 12.57
N LEU A 167 12.90 -9.98 11.38
CA LEU A 167 13.73 -11.12 11.06
C LEU A 167 15.24 -10.77 11.06
N ALA A 168 15.61 -9.65 10.46
CA ALA A 168 16.99 -9.14 10.46
C ALA A 168 17.53 -8.95 11.88
N LYS A 169 16.70 -8.38 12.77
CA LYS A 169 17.05 -8.25 14.20
C LYS A 169 17.27 -9.62 14.88
N LYS A 170 16.46 -10.63 14.55
CA LYS A 170 16.61 -12.00 15.07
C LYS A 170 17.92 -12.63 14.63
N LEU A 171 18.29 -12.41 13.37
CA LEU A 171 19.51 -12.98 12.76
C LEU A 171 20.78 -12.16 13.05
N GLY A 172 20.65 -10.92 13.55
CA GLY A 172 21.79 -10.04 13.80
C GLY A 172 22.39 -9.42 12.52
N VAL A 173 21.58 -9.30 11.45
CA VAL A 173 21.97 -8.76 10.14
C VAL A 173 21.22 -7.46 9.83
N GLN A 174 21.56 -6.79 8.71
CA GLN A 174 20.84 -5.61 8.26
C GLN A 174 19.58 -6.01 7.45
N SER A 175 18.53 -5.15 7.48
CA SER A 175 17.27 -5.45 6.78
C SER A 175 17.43 -5.54 5.25
N ASN A 176 18.44 -4.89 4.67
CA ASN A 176 18.72 -4.96 3.24
C ASN A 176 19.43 -6.26 2.82
N GLU A 177 19.91 -7.07 3.77
CA GLU A 177 20.48 -8.40 3.52
C GLU A 177 19.40 -9.49 3.49
N ILE A 178 18.15 -9.16 3.90
CA ILE A 178 17.00 -10.06 3.86
C ILE A 178 16.30 -9.89 2.51
N HIS A 179 16.22 -10.95 1.73
CA HIS A 179 15.58 -11.00 0.41
C HIS A 179 14.44 -12.01 0.40
N ASN A 180 13.56 -11.89 -0.59
CA ASN A 180 12.48 -12.84 -0.87
C ASN A 180 11.47 -13.00 0.27
N MET A 181 11.26 -11.95 1.06
CA MET A 181 10.18 -11.91 2.06
C MET A 181 8.82 -11.89 1.37
N ILE A 182 7.84 -12.58 1.94
CA ILE A 182 6.45 -12.60 1.42
C ILE A 182 5.48 -12.20 2.52
N ILE A 183 4.52 -11.37 2.16
CA ILE A 183 3.29 -11.16 2.90
C ILE A 183 2.14 -11.65 2.02
N TRP A 184 1.45 -12.69 2.45
CA TRP A 184 0.26 -13.20 1.78
C TRP A 184 -1.01 -12.54 2.32
N GLY A 185 -1.97 -12.25 1.43
CA GLY A 185 -3.36 -12.00 1.78
C GLY A 185 -3.75 -10.56 2.05
N ASN A 186 -4.55 -10.38 3.09
CA ASN A 186 -5.16 -9.12 3.48
C ASN A 186 -4.23 -8.27 4.36
N HIS A 187 -4.27 -6.95 4.23
CA HIS A 187 -3.62 -6.04 5.19
C HIS A 187 -4.44 -5.98 6.50
N SER A 188 -4.42 -7.08 7.25
CA SER A 188 -5.18 -7.27 8.50
C SER A 188 -4.41 -8.15 9.49
N ALA A 189 -5.07 -8.56 10.58
CA ALA A 189 -4.50 -9.52 11.53
C ALA A 189 -4.39 -10.94 10.96
N THR A 190 -4.99 -11.25 9.80
CA THR A 190 -4.86 -12.54 9.12
C THR A 190 -3.73 -12.59 8.11
N GLN A 191 -3.07 -11.46 7.82
CA GLN A 191 -1.89 -11.44 6.94
C GLN A 191 -0.89 -12.53 7.34
N TYR A 192 -0.31 -13.19 6.35
CA TYR A 192 0.67 -14.23 6.63
C TYR A 192 2.07 -13.82 6.15
N PRO A 193 2.98 -13.46 7.07
CA PRO A 193 4.39 -13.25 6.77
C PRO A 193 5.07 -14.61 6.63
N ASP A 194 5.49 -14.96 5.41
CA ASP A 194 6.08 -16.24 5.04
C ASP A 194 7.59 -16.09 4.82
N ILE A 195 8.37 -16.86 5.57
CA ILE A 195 9.84 -16.89 5.49
C ILE A 195 10.40 -18.11 4.76
N SER A 196 9.56 -19.00 4.24
CA SER A 196 9.99 -20.28 3.63
C SER A 196 10.91 -20.09 2.41
N HIS A 197 10.83 -18.94 1.76
CA HIS A 197 11.66 -18.58 0.61
C HIS A 197 12.69 -17.48 0.89
N VAL A 198 12.73 -16.97 2.12
CA VAL A 198 13.66 -15.89 2.49
C VAL A 198 15.10 -16.35 2.40
N THR A 199 15.92 -15.46 1.87
CA THR A 199 17.37 -15.65 1.79
C THR A 199 18.11 -14.51 2.47
N CYS A 200 19.31 -14.82 3.01
CA CYS A 200 20.32 -13.90 3.47
C CYS A 200 21.66 -14.38 2.92
N ASP A 201 22.45 -13.52 2.28
CA ASP A 201 23.70 -13.90 1.60
C ASP A 201 23.52 -15.09 0.62
N ASP A 202 22.44 -15.08 -0.17
CA ASP A 202 22.05 -16.14 -1.11
C ASP A 202 21.77 -17.53 -0.44
N GLN A 203 21.75 -17.61 0.90
CA GLN A 203 21.42 -18.82 1.66
C GLN A 203 19.99 -18.75 2.21
N ARG A 204 19.26 -19.87 2.13
CA ARG A 204 17.94 -19.95 2.77
C ARG A 204 18.09 -19.88 4.30
N ILE A 205 17.20 -19.13 4.92
CA ILE A 205 17.23 -18.92 6.37
C ILE A 205 16.30 -19.85 7.15
N SER A 206 15.54 -20.72 6.46
CA SER A 206 14.60 -21.65 7.09
C SER A 206 15.23 -22.49 8.20
N ASP A 207 16.52 -22.79 8.08
CA ASP A 207 17.26 -23.58 9.07
C ASP A 207 17.91 -22.73 10.17
N ALA A 208 17.91 -21.40 10.02
CA ALA A 208 18.51 -20.48 10.98
C ALA A 208 17.55 -20.05 12.12
N VAL A 209 16.25 -20.36 11.98
CA VAL A 209 15.22 -20.05 12.97
C VAL A 209 14.33 -21.29 13.20
N SER A 210 13.90 -21.51 14.45
CA SER A 210 13.02 -22.64 14.75
C SER A 210 11.59 -22.38 14.31
N SER A 211 10.86 -23.41 13.89
CA SER A 211 9.43 -23.33 13.56
C SER A 211 8.61 -22.77 14.74
N GLU A 212 8.96 -23.18 15.97
CA GLU A 212 8.30 -22.68 17.18
C GLU A 212 8.41 -21.15 17.29
N TRP A 213 9.59 -20.58 17.05
CA TRP A 213 9.76 -19.12 17.05
C TRP A 213 8.97 -18.45 15.93
N VAL A 214 8.94 -19.04 14.74
CA VAL A 214 8.17 -18.51 13.60
C VAL A 214 6.68 -18.44 13.95
N GLU A 215 6.13 -19.51 14.53
CA GLU A 215 4.70 -19.63 14.81
C GLU A 215 4.26 -18.85 16.05
N SER A 216 5.06 -18.89 17.13
CA SER A 216 4.68 -18.31 18.41
C SER A 216 5.11 -16.85 18.61
N ASP A 217 6.08 -16.37 17.85
CA ASP A 217 6.67 -15.02 18.03
C ASP A 217 6.66 -14.21 16.72
N PHE A 218 7.30 -14.68 15.64
CA PHE A 218 7.47 -13.91 14.41
C PHE A 218 6.14 -13.52 13.77
N ILE A 219 5.29 -14.49 13.45
CA ILE A 219 3.99 -14.26 12.79
C ILE A 219 3.11 -13.34 13.63
N PRO A 220 2.83 -13.65 14.93
CA PRO A 220 1.98 -12.79 15.75
C PRO A 220 2.54 -11.37 15.94
N THR A 221 3.86 -11.23 16.10
CA THR A 221 4.49 -9.92 16.24
C THR A 221 4.31 -9.06 14.99
N VAL A 222 4.50 -9.62 13.79
CA VAL A 222 4.28 -8.88 12.54
C VAL A 222 2.81 -8.49 12.38
N GLN A 223 1.88 -9.43 12.63
CA GLN A 223 0.44 -9.20 12.54
C GLN A 223 -0.07 -8.11 13.51
N GLN A 224 0.46 -8.07 14.73
CA GLN A 224 0.01 -7.17 15.78
C GLN A 224 0.80 -5.86 15.87
N ARG A 225 1.85 -5.68 15.05
CA ARG A 225 2.77 -4.54 15.14
C ARG A 225 2.07 -3.18 15.07
N GLY A 226 1.02 -3.08 14.27
CA GLY A 226 0.21 -1.85 14.18
C GLY A 226 -0.45 -1.49 15.51
N ALA A 227 -1.06 -2.45 16.18
CA ALA A 227 -1.71 -2.26 17.48
C ALA A 227 -0.69 -1.90 18.57
N GLU A 228 0.47 -2.55 18.59
CA GLU A 228 1.55 -2.21 19.52
C GLU A 228 2.06 -0.79 19.38
N ILE A 229 2.21 -0.30 18.13
CA ILE A 229 2.61 1.09 17.87
C ILE A 229 1.55 2.07 18.37
N ILE A 230 0.26 1.78 18.14
CA ILE A 230 -0.85 2.61 18.66
C ILE A 230 -0.79 2.65 20.18
N LYS A 231 -0.62 1.50 20.84
CA LYS A 231 -0.49 1.42 22.30
C LYS A 231 0.69 2.25 22.83
N ALA A 232 1.83 2.21 22.14
CA ALA A 232 3.04 2.90 22.58
C ALA A 232 3.03 4.41 22.28
N ARG A 233 2.51 4.83 21.09
CA ARG A 233 2.54 6.22 20.62
C ARG A 233 1.24 7.00 20.87
N GLY A 234 0.13 6.33 21.16
CA GLY A 234 -1.20 6.94 21.16
C GLY A 234 -1.71 7.31 19.76
N ALA A 235 -1.01 6.91 18.69
CA ALA A 235 -1.38 7.19 17.30
C ALA A 235 -0.88 6.08 16.37
N SER A 236 -1.54 5.91 15.23
CA SER A 236 -1.16 4.95 14.19
C SER A 236 0.21 5.25 13.58
N SER A 237 0.80 4.25 12.93
CA SER A 237 2.01 4.42 12.12
C SER A 237 1.78 5.48 11.04
N ALA A 238 2.67 6.46 10.96
CA ALA A 238 2.60 7.51 9.94
C ALA A 238 3.86 7.52 9.07
N ALA A 239 5.03 7.79 9.66
CA ALA A 239 6.29 7.89 8.92
C ALA A 239 6.68 6.55 8.26
N SER A 240 6.51 5.42 8.95
CA SER A 240 6.80 4.09 8.38
C SER A 240 5.79 3.68 7.31
N ALA A 241 4.51 4.08 7.44
CA ALA A 241 3.51 3.88 6.41
C ALA A 241 3.84 4.70 5.14
N ALA A 242 4.23 5.96 5.30
CA ALA A 242 4.69 6.80 4.20
C ALA A 242 5.95 6.23 3.52
N SER A 243 6.95 5.75 4.30
CA SER A 243 8.12 5.07 3.73
C SER A 243 7.74 3.86 2.90
N ALA A 244 6.87 2.99 3.44
CA ALA A 244 6.42 1.79 2.74
C ALA A 244 5.64 2.12 1.46
N ALA A 245 4.79 3.15 1.47
CA ALA A 245 4.07 3.61 0.29
C ALA A 245 5.02 4.17 -0.79
N ILE A 246 6.06 4.90 -0.39
CA ILE A 246 7.13 5.34 -1.30
C ILE A 246 7.88 4.15 -1.89
N ASP A 247 8.29 3.19 -1.07
CA ASP A 247 9.00 1.98 -1.52
C ASP A 247 8.14 1.17 -2.51
N HIS A 248 6.84 0.99 -2.22
CA HIS A 248 5.91 0.29 -3.09
C HIS A 248 5.82 0.97 -4.47
N MET A 249 5.55 2.27 -4.49
CA MET A 249 5.37 3.01 -5.74
C MET A 249 6.67 3.15 -6.51
N ARG A 250 7.81 3.30 -5.81
CA ARG A 250 9.13 3.35 -6.43
C ARG A 250 9.47 2.04 -7.13
N ASP A 251 9.31 0.90 -6.45
CA ASP A 251 9.61 -0.40 -7.04
C ASP A 251 8.66 -0.71 -8.21
N TRP A 252 7.38 -0.37 -8.09
CA TRP A 252 6.44 -0.51 -9.20
C TRP A 252 6.83 0.32 -10.42
N SER A 253 7.40 1.51 -10.20
CA SER A 253 7.73 2.45 -11.29
C SER A 253 9.11 2.23 -11.89
N LEU A 254 10.11 1.91 -11.06
CA LEU A 254 11.52 1.85 -11.44
C LEU A 254 12.05 0.41 -11.54
N GLY A 255 11.28 -0.56 -11.06
CA GLY A 255 11.66 -1.98 -11.01
C GLY A 255 12.16 -2.43 -9.65
N THR A 256 11.96 -3.71 -9.37
CA THR A 256 12.58 -4.42 -8.23
C THR A 256 14.01 -4.82 -8.57
N SER A 257 14.79 -5.16 -7.54
CA SER A 257 16.11 -5.78 -7.73
C SER A 257 15.97 -7.13 -8.46
N ASP A 258 16.94 -7.48 -9.32
CA ASP A 258 16.96 -8.73 -10.09
C ASP A 258 16.95 -10.01 -9.22
N LYS A 259 17.29 -9.89 -7.93
CA LYS A 259 17.40 -11.01 -6.99
C LYS A 259 16.33 -10.99 -5.89
N ASP A 260 15.40 -10.04 -5.93
CA ASP A 260 14.41 -9.88 -4.87
C ASP A 260 13.02 -9.61 -5.46
N TRP A 261 12.00 -10.00 -4.72
CA TRP A 261 10.62 -9.59 -4.97
C TRP A 261 10.09 -8.79 -3.80
N VAL A 262 8.95 -8.17 -4.01
CA VAL A 262 8.27 -7.39 -2.99
C VAL A 262 6.83 -7.87 -2.84
N SER A 263 6.23 -7.61 -1.69
CA SER A 263 4.82 -7.92 -1.47
C SER A 263 3.95 -6.74 -1.90
N MET A 264 3.00 -7.00 -2.80
CA MET A 264 1.99 -6.06 -3.24
C MET A 264 0.62 -6.73 -3.23
N ALA A 265 -0.40 -6.06 -2.70
CA ALA A 265 -1.76 -6.54 -2.86
C ALA A 265 -2.28 -6.07 -4.23
N VAL A 266 -2.57 -7.04 -5.10
CA VAL A 266 -2.91 -6.86 -6.51
C VAL A 266 -4.16 -7.67 -6.86
N PRO A 267 -4.88 -7.37 -7.98
CA PRO A 267 -5.97 -8.22 -8.45
C PRO A 267 -5.50 -9.66 -8.64
N SER A 268 -6.20 -10.61 -8.01
CA SER A 268 -5.87 -12.02 -8.16
C SER A 268 -6.12 -12.48 -9.60
N ASP A 269 -5.13 -13.17 -10.18
CA ASP A 269 -5.18 -13.79 -11.50
C ASP A 269 -5.43 -15.32 -11.45
N GLY A 270 -5.70 -15.88 -10.27
CA GLY A 270 -5.82 -17.32 -10.03
C GLY A 270 -4.54 -17.99 -9.55
N SER A 271 -3.44 -17.26 -9.47
CA SER A 271 -2.17 -17.79 -8.94
C SER A 271 -2.37 -18.35 -7.52
N TYR A 272 -1.69 -19.44 -7.20
CA TYR A 272 -1.75 -20.15 -5.91
C TYR A 272 -3.16 -20.60 -5.49
N GLY A 273 -4.07 -20.78 -6.46
CA GLY A 273 -5.45 -21.18 -6.19
C GLY A 273 -6.35 -20.05 -5.68
N ILE A 274 -5.84 -18.83 -5.52
CA ILE A 274 -6.62 -17.68 -5.09
C ILE A 274 -7.49 -17.20 -6.24
N SER A 275 -8.79 -17.44 -6.14
CA SER A 275 -9.72 -17.10 -7.22
C SER A 275 -9.80 -15.59 -7.49
N PRO A 276 -10.02 -15.18 -8.75
CA PRO A 276 -10.21 -13.77 -9.11
C PRO A 276 -11.36 -13.08 -8.37
N GLY A 277 -11.38 -11.75 -8.42
CA GLY A 277 -12.43 -10.90 -7.83
C GLY A 277 -12.10 -10.36 -6.45
N ILE A 278 -10.87 -10.52 -5.98
CA ILE A 278 -10.34 -9.89 -4.77
C ILE A 278 -8.98 -9.26 -5.06
N ILE A 279 -8.58 -8.30 -4.23
CA ILE A 279 -7.22 -7.75 -4.18
C ILE A 279 -6.48 -8.50 -3.07
N PHE A 280 -5.45 -9.26 -3.45
CA PHE A 280 -4.73 -10.16 -2.55
C PHE A 280 -3.22 -9.89 -2.61
N SER A 281 -2.53 -9.94 -1.47
CA SER A 281 -1.08 -9.73 -1.44
C SER A 281 -0.33 -10.97 -1.91
N PHE A 282 0.53 -10.75 -2.90
CA PHE A 282 1.41 -11.75 -3.51
C PHE A 282 2.86 -11.25 -3.54
N PRO A 283 3.85 -12.13 -3.63
CA PRO A 283 5.19 -11.76 -4.07
C PRO A 283 5.13 -11.35 -5.55
N VAL A 284 5.69 -10.18 -5.87
CA VAL A 284 5.72 -9.64 -7.23
C VAL A 284 7.10 -9.14 -7.61
N ILE A 285 7.44 -9.26 -8.89
CA ILE A 285 8.59 -8.61 -9.52
C ILE A 285 8.05 -7.46 -10.34
N CYS A 286 8.66 -6.29 -10.20
CA CYS A 286 8.30 -5.09 -10.95
C CYS A 286 9.35 -4.81 -12.02
N LYS A 287 8.90 -4.51 -13.24
CA LYS A 287 9.75 -4.16 -14.37
C LYS A 287 9.00 -3.27 -15.36
N ASP A 288 9.68 -2.26 -15.89
CA ASP A 288 9.15 -1.35 -16.92
C ASP A 288 7.79 -0.73 -16.55
N GLY A 289 7.60 -0.42 -15.25
CA GLY A 289 6.37 0.15 -14.74
C GLY A 289 5.21 -0.83 -14.57
N ASN A 290 5.43 -2.12 -14.77
CA ASN A 290 4.46 -3.19 -14.56
C ASN A 290 4.90 -4.09 -13.40
N PHE A 291 4.01 -4.99 -12.96
CA PHE A 291 4.34 -6.05 -12.02
C PHE A 291 3.89 -7.41 -12.57
N GLU A 292 4.57 -8.45 -12.14
CA GLU A 292 4.21 -9.84 -12.39
C GLU A 292 4.22 -10.59 -11.06
N ILE A 293 3.18 -11.41 -10.81
CA ILE A 293 3.15 -12.32 -9.65
C ILE A 293 4.21 -13.38 -9.86
N VAL A 294 5.09 -13.57 -8.87
CA VAL A 294 6.05 -14.66 -8.85
C VAL A 294 5.27 -15.98 -8.80
N LYS A 295 5.52 -16.91 -9.72
CA LYS A 295 4.80 -18.17 -9.85
C LYS A 295 5.63 -19.34 -9.38
N ASP A 296 4.96 -20.48 -9.18
CA ASP A 296 5.58 -21.78 -8.94
C ASP A 296 6.42 -21.89 -7.64
N LEU A 297 6.19 -20.98 -6.69
CA LEU A 297 6.76 -21.13 -5.35
C LEU A 297 6.11 -22.35 -4.66
N LYS A 298 6.93 -23.15 -4.01
CA LYS A 298 6.43 -24.30 -3.25
C LYS A 298 5.77 -23.79 -1.96
N ILE A 299 4.50 -24.10 -1.82
CA ILE A 299 3.71 -23.81 -0.62
C ILE A 299 3.59 -25.10 0.17
N ASN A 300 3.96 -25.09 1.44
CA ASN A 300 3.76 -26.22 2.35
C ASN A 300 2.36 -26.14 2.99
N GLU A 301 1.91 -27.24 3.61
CA GLU A 301 0.58 -27.35 4.23
C GLU A 301 0.31 -26.26 5.27
N PHE A 302 1.29 -25.94 6.11
CA PHE A 302 1.19 -24.86 7.09
C PHE A 302 0.94 -23.49 6.45
N SER A 303 1.63 -23.19 5.35
CA SER A 303 1.46 -21.93 4.62
C SER A 303 0.12 -21.90 3.87
N GLU A 304 -0.30 -23.04 3.30
CA GLU A 304 -1.56 -23.19 2.59
C GLU A 304 -2.75 -22.86 3.50
N ASP A 305 -2.80 -23.43 4.71
CA ASP A 305 -3.84 -23.17 5.69
C ASP A 305 -3.94 -21.67 6.02
N ARG A 306 -2.81 -20.98 6.21
CA ARG A 306 -2.79 -19.55 6.52
C ARG A 306 -3.20 -18.67 5.35
N ILE A 307 -2.81 -19.05 4.13
CA ILE A 307 -3.23 -18.39 2.90
C ILE A 307 -4.76 -18.49 2.73
N LEU A 308 -5.34 -19.66 2.99
CA LEU A 308 -6.79 -19.88 2.94
C LEU A 308 -7.55 -19.04 3.98
N ILE A 309 -7.01 -18.89 5.20
CA ILE A 309 -7.64 -18.07 6.24
C ILE A 309 -7.73 -16.60 5.79
N THR A 310 -6.66 -16.04 5.28
CA THR A 310 -6.65 -14.63 4.85
C THR A 310 -7.44 -14.41 3.54
N GLU A 311 -7.50 -15.40 2.66
CA GLU A 311 -8.40 -15.38 1.49
C GLU A 311 -9.87 -15.36 1.93
N SER A 312 -10.25 -16.23 2.88
CA SER A 312 -11.63 -16.29 3.41
C SER A 312 -12.07 -14.92 3.97
N GLU A 313 -11.21 -14.25 4.73
CA GLU A 313 -11.51 -12.91 5.24
C GLU A 313 -11.79 -11.90 4.09
N LEU A 314 -10.96 -11.90 3.05
CA LEU A 314 -11.16 -11.01 1.90
C LEU A 314 -12.45 -11.31 1.13
N ARG A 315 -12.85 -12.58 1.05
CA ARG A 315 -14.11 -12.97 0.42
C ARG A 315 -15.33 -12.54 1.24
N GLU A 316 -15.24 -12.63 2.56
CA GLU A 316 -16.27 -12.11 3.46
C GLU A 316 -16.41 -10.59 3.30
N GLU A 317 -15.27 -9.85 3.29
CA GLU A 317 -15.27 -8.41 3.06
C GLU A 317 -15.86 -8.05 1.70
N ARG A 318 -15.49 -8.78 0.63
CA ARG A 318 -16.05 -8.58 -0.71
C ARG A 318 -17.56 -8.80 -0.72
N SER A 319 -18.04 -9.87 -0.08
CA SER A 319 -19.47 -10.18 -0.01
C SER A 319 -20.26 -9.06 0.71
N ALA A 320 -19.67 -8.47 1.73
CA ALA A 320 -20.30 -7.37 2.48
C ALA A 320 -20.45 -6.07 1.66
N ILE A 321 -19.68 -5.91 0.57
CA ILE A 321 -19.68 -4.72 -0.29
C ILE A 321 -20.20 -5.01 -1.71
N GLU A 322 -20.80 -6.18 -1.97
CA GLU A 322 -21.16 -6.62 -3.31
C GLU A 322 -22.05 -5.62 -4.07
N SER A 323 -22.91 -4.89 -3.36
CA SER A 323 -23.78 -3.86 -3.96
C SER A 323 -23.04 -2.59 -4.39
N LEU A 324 -21.75 -2.48 -4.11
CA LEU A 324 -20.91 -1.29 -4.37
C LEU A 324 -19.81 -1.56 -5.41
N LEU A 325 -19.76 -2.81 -5.94
CA LEU A 325 -18.81 -3.25 -6.94
C LEU A 325 -19.32 -3.09 -8.37
#